data_73d737dd504350c61f76acf0e98a5014
#
_entry.id   73d737dd504350c61f76acf0e98a5014
#
_cell.length_a   1.000
_cell.length_b   1.000
_cell.length_c   1.000
_cell.angle_alpha   90.00
_cell.angle_beta   90.00
_cell.angle_gamma   90.00
#
_symmetry.space_group_name_H-M   'P 1'
#
loop_
_entity.id
_entity.type
_entity.pdbx_description
1 polymer ?
#
loop_
_entity_poly.entity_id
_entity_poly.type
_entity_poly.pdbx_seq_one_letter_code
_entity_poly.pdbx_strand_id
1 'polypeptide(L)'
;METQKKRWGDRKDGRLMRELDSLHYVTGILYPNRCDNEAYISQRIDLTNMNAYIAKKNETETEFPYTMFHLVLAALMKTITLRPKLNRFIVNSNFYQRNEVSASFVVKKQFSDKGAEALAFLHCKDEYTLSDIHDYIRRQVTECRSDKVDPSTGAMDILNRIPRFVSKAAIHLLMWLDKHGWVPADIIATDPYYSSVVISNLGSIKLKCGYHHLTNWGTCSLFCIIGEKAVRPIYAPDGTMAMKETLDLGLTIDERLADGYYYSKSVRLLKHLLEHPEELEKPMKEEVIYE
;
A
#
# COMPACT_ATOMS: atom_id res chain seq x y z
N MET A 1 20.77 3.23 -5.47
CA MET A 1 20.34 4.66 -5.68
C MET A 1 21.46 5.60 -5.24
N GLU A 2 21.96 6.43 -6.14
CA GLU A 2 22.88 7.52 -5.73
C GLU A 2 22.15 8.41 -4.73
N THR A 3 22.79 8.68 -3.60
CA THR A 3 22.30 9.63 -2.58
C THR A 3 22.37 11.04 -3.15
N GLN A 4 21.37 11.43 -3.94
CA GLN A 4 21.26 12.80 -4.43
C GLN A 4 21.12 13.76 -3.23
N LYS A 5 21.94 14.82 -3.26
CA LYS A 5 21.98 15.85 -2.22
C LYS A 5 20.58 16.46 -2.01
N LYS A 6 20.10 16.48 -0.76
CA LYS A 6 18.83 17.11 -0.38
C LYS A 6 18.80 18.57 -0.82
N ARG A 7 17.71 18.98 -1.48
CA ARG A 7 17.50 20.37 -1.94
C ARG A 7 16.52 21.09 -1.00
N TRP A 8 16.54 22.41 -1.05
CA TRP A 8 15.57 23.22 -0.31
C TRP A 8 14.14 22.85 -0.72
N GLY A 9 13.25 22.66 0.25
CA GLY A 9 11.87 22.21 0.03
C GLY A 9 11.65 20.69 0.00
N ASP A 10 12.73 19.89 -0.08
CA ASP A 10 12.61 18.44 0.02
C ASP A 10 12.26 18.02 1.45
N ARG A 11 11.36 17.05 1.56
CA ARG A 11 10.98 16.41 2.81
C ARG A 11 11.95 15.25 3.13
N LYS A 12 11.79 14.65 4.32
CA LYS A 12 12.56 13.44 4.68
C LYS A 12 12.10 12.22 3.87
N ASP A 13 10.82 12.17 3.54
CA ASP A 13 10.11 11.08 2.87
C ASP A 13 9.93 11.29 1.36
N GLY A 14 10.24 12.50 0.84
CA GLY A 14 10.02 12.78 -0.57
C GLY A 14 10.74 14.01 -1.10
N ARG A 15 10.93 14.04 -2.42
CA ARG A 15 11.53 15.15 -3.17
C ARG A 15 10.46 16.03 -3.75
N LEU A 16 10.60 17.34 -3.56
CA LEU A 16 9.71 18.34 -4.13
C LEU A 16 9.76 18.30 -5.67
N MET A 17 8.62 18.11 -6.28
CA MET A 17 8.47 18.19 -7.73
C MET A 17 8.39 19.67 -8.15
N ARG A 18 9.35 20.10 -8.95
CA ARG A 18 9.49 21.51 -9.35
C ARG A 18 8.85 21.79 -10.70
N GLU A 19 8.70 20.73 -11.49
CA GLU A 19 8.09 20.79 -12.82
C GLU A 19 6.77 20.03 -12.77
N LEU A 20 5.69 20.78 -12.74
CA LEU A 20 4.31 20.28 -12.81
C LEU A 20 3.65 20.91 -14.03
N ASP A 21 2.81 20.14 -14.71
CA ASP A 21 1.89 20.74 -15.67
C ASP A 21 0.85 21.62 -14.96
N SER A 22 0.23 22.52 -15.72
CA SER A 22 -0.69 23.52 -15.16
C SER A 22 -1.88 22.92 -14.44
N LEU A 23 -2.38 21.75 -14.88
CA LEU A 23 -3.52 21.08 -14.28
C LEU A 23 -3.17 20.58 -12.88
N HIS A 24 -2.09 19.81 -12.74
CA HIS A 24 -1.64 19.30 -11.42
C HIS A 24 -1.28 20.44 -10.47
N TYR A 25 -0.65 21.52 -10.97
CA TYR A 25 -0.34 22.68 -10.14
C TYR A 25 -1.61 23.31 -9.55
N VAL A 26 -2.63 23.54 -10.38
CA VAL A 26 -3.88 24.19 -9.95
C VAL A 26 -4.69 23.25 -9.05
N THR A 27 -4.80 21.97 -9.38
CA THR A 27 -5.57 20.99 -8.57
C THR A 27 -4.98 20.81 -7.19
N GLY A 28 -3.65 20.84 -7.02
CA GLY A 28 -3.00 20.79 -5.72
C GLY A 28 -3.36 21.96 -4.79
N ILE A 29 -3.74 23.11 -5.37
CA ILE A 29 -4.16 24.30 -4.61
C ILE A 29 -5.67 24.28 -4.36
N LEU A 30 -6.48 23.95 -5.37
CA LEU A 30 -7.95 23.95 -5.28
C LEU A 30 -8.46 22.84 -4.36
N TYR A 31 -7.78 21.70 -4.32
CA TYR A 31 -8.19 20.54 -3.57
C TYR A 31 -7.11 20.17 -2.54
N PRO A 32 -7.02 20.89 -1.39
CA PRO A 32 -5.90 20.76 -0.46
C PRO A 32 -5.90 19.45 0.36
N ASN A 33 -7.07 18.85 0.58
CA ASN A 33 -7.22 17.68 1.44
C ASN A 33 -7.24 16.40 0.62
N ARG A 34 -6.50 15.39 1.05
CA ARG A 34 -6.45 14.08 0.38
C ARG A 34 -7.79 13.35 0.48
N CYS A 35 -8.44 13.38 1.64
CA CYS A 35 -9.71 12.71 1.87
C CYS A 35 -10.87 13.25 1.01
N ASP A 36 -10.74 14.42 0.45
CA ASP A 36 -11.77 15.02 -0.43
C ASP A 36 -11.54 14.66 -1.91
N ASN A 37 -10.44 13.99 -2.22
CA ASN A 37 -9.99 13.68 -3.58
C ASN A 37 -9.74 12.18 -3.77
N GLU A 38 -10.58 11.38 -3.19
CA GLU A 38 -10.51 9.93 -3.30
C GLU A 38 -11.23 9.44 -4.54
N ALA A 39 -10.58 8.62 -5.33
CA ALA A 39 -11.22 7.82 -6.35
C ALA A 39 -11.16 6.34 -5.98
N TYR A 40 -12.24 5.61 -6.28
CA TYR A 40 -12.41 4.22 -5.90
C TYR A 40 -12.41 3.34 -7.13
N ILE A 41 -11.52 2.35 -7.16
CA ILE A 41 -11.37 1.43 -8.28
C ILE A 41 -11.58 0.00 -7.77
N SER A 42 -12.49 -0.74 -8.38
CA SER A 42 -12.67 -2.18 -8.13
C SER A 42 -11.99 -2.97 -9.23
N GLN A 43 -11.22 -3.98 -8.84
CA GLN A 43 -10.61 -4.90 -9.79
C GLN A 43 -10.87 -6.34 -9.37
N ARG A 44 -11.47 -7.12 -10.28
CA ARG A 44 -11.62 -8.57 -10.10
C ARG A 44 -10.46 -9.31 -10.71
N ILE A 45 -9.95 -10.28 -9.98
CA ILE A 45 -8.83 -11.14 -10.35
C ILE A 45 -9.33 -12.59 -10.46
N ASP A 46 -8.99 -13.26 -11.54
CA ASP A 46 -9.13 -14.70 -11.68
C ASP A 46 -7.99 -15.40 -10.94
N LEU A 47 -8.30 -16.25 -10.00
CA LEU A 47 -7.32 -16.90 -9.14
C LEU A 47 -6.78 -18.22 -9.69
N THR A 48 -7.18 -18.64 -10.89
CA THR A 48 -6.84 -19.97 -11.45
C THR A 48 -5.31 -20.16 -11.47
N ASN A 49 -4.58 -19.25 -12.12
CA ASN A 49 -3.11 -19.35 -12.23
C ASN A 49 -2.43 -19.08 -10.89
N MET A 50 -2.93 -18.11 -10.12
CA MET A 50 -2.38 -17.79 -8.80
C MET A 50 -2.45 -18.98 -7.84
N ASN A 51 -3.58 -19.69 -7.79
CA ASN A 51 -3.72 -20.86 -6.93
C ASN A 51 -2.80 -22.01 -7.36
N ALA A 52 -2.68 -22.27 -8.67
CA ALA A 52 -1.75 -23.27 -9.19
C ALA A 52 -0.29 -22.92 -8.86
N TYR A 53 0.08 -21.66 -9.02
CA TYR A 53 1.41 -21.16 -8.67
C TYR A 53 1.72 -21.31 -7.17
N ILE A 54 0.80 -20.91 -6.29
CA ILE A 54 0.94 -21.04 -4.85
C ILE A 54 1.08 -22.52 -4.45
N ALA A 55 0.26 -23.41 -5.01
CA ALA A 55 0.35 -24.84 -4.74
C ALA A 55 1.74 -25.39 -5.08
N LYS A 56 2.24 -25.06 -6.28
CA LYS A 56 3.59 -25.47 -6.73
C LYS A 56 4.70 -24.92 -5.82
N LYS A 57 4.64 -23.64 -5.43
CA LYS A 57 5.63 -23.06 -4.52
C LYS A 57 5.65 -23.74 -3.15
N ASN A 58 4.49 -24.10 -2.65
CA ASN A 58 4.32 -24.72 -1.33
C ASN A 58 4.66 -26.22 -1.30
N GLU A 59 4.98 -26.85 -2.42
CA GLU A 59 5.57 -28.18 -2.45
C GLU A 59 6.94 -28.22 -1.76
N THR A 60 7.69 -27.10 -1.84
CA THR A 60 9.04 -26.96 -1.27
C THR A 60 9.09 -26.06 -0.04
N GLU A 61 8.16 -25.10 0.11
CA GLU A 61 8.08 -24.18 1.24
C GLU A 61 7.01 -24.63 2.24
N THR A 62 7.42 -25.34 3.29
CA THR A 62 6.51 -25.94 4.27
C THR A 62 6.45 -25.21 5.60
N GLU A 63 7.48 -24.44 5.95
CA GLU A 63 7.55 -23.74 7.25
C GLU A 63 6.71 -22.46 7.27
N PHE A 64 6.76 -21.68 6.19
CA PHE A 64 6.00 -20.45 6.06
C PHE A 64 5.38 -20.39 4.66
N PRO A 65 4.24 -21.05 4.40
CA PRO A 65 3.68 -21.19 3.07
C PRO A 65 3.36 -19.86 2.40
N TYR A 66 3.62 -19.80 1.10
CA TYR A 66 3.14 -18.71 0.26
C TYR A 66 1.62 -18.64 0.29
N THR A 67 1.10 -17.44 0.37
CA THR A 67 -0.34 -17.18 0.35
C THR A 67 -0.65 -16.11 -0.69
N MET A 68 -1.91 -15.98 -1.04
CA MET A 68 -2.40 -14.90 -1.90
C MET A 68 -1.93 -13.50 -1.43
N PHE A 69 -1.81 -13.29 -0.12
CA PHE A 69 -1.35 -12.00 0.44
C PHE A 69 0.07 -11.66 -0.01
N HIS A 70 1.00 -12.63 -0.05
CA HIS A 70 2.37 -12.42 -0.52
C HIS A 70 2.39 -11.96 -1.99
N LEU A 71 1.56 -12.58 -2.83
CA LEU A 71 1.50 -12.26 -4.26
C LEU A 71 0.86 -10.88 -4.47
N VAL A 72 -0.22 -10.56 -3.76
CA VAL A 72 -0.86 -9.24 -3.86
C VAL A 72 0.11 -8.14 -3.41
N LEU A 73 0.82 -8.35 -2.30
CA LEU A 73 1.81 -7.37 -1.81
C LEU A 73 2.95 -7.20 -2.83
N ALA A 74 3.53 -8.29 -3.33
CA ALA A 74 4.59 -8.25 -4.34
C ALA A 74 4.13 -7.56 -5.64
N ALA A 75 2.94 -7.88 -6.13
CA ALA A 75 2.36 -7.27 -7.32
C ALA A 75 2.11 -5.75 -7.14
N LEU A 76 1.64 -5.32 -5.97
CA LEU A 76 1.50 -3.91 -5.65
C LEU A 76 2.86 -3.21 -5.61
N MET A 77 3.87 -3.80 -4.96
CA MET A 77 5.23 -3.24 -4.93
C MET A 77 5.81 -3.10 -6.32
N LYS A 78 5.72 -4.15 -7.15
CA LYS A 78 6.19 -4.11 -8.54
C LYS A 78 5.42 -3.08 -9.37
N THR A 79 4.10 -3.04 -9.23
CA THR A 79 3.27 -2.03 -9.93
C THR A 79 3.68 -0.61 -9.55
N ILE A 80 3.85 -0.29 -8.26
CA ILE A 80 4.24 1.05 -7.81
C ILE A 80 5.66 1.39 -8.29
N THR A 81 6.59 0.42 -8.30
CA THR A 81 7.95 0.61 -8.80
C THR A 81 7.96 0.95 -10.29
N LEU A 82 7.20 0.20 -11.11
CA LEU A 82 7.11 0.40 -12.56
C LEU A 82 6.21 1.58 -12.95
N ARG A 83 5.36 2.03 -12.05
CA ARG A 83 4.41 3.14 -12.25
C ARG A 83 4.64 4.27 -11.24
N PRO A 84 5.73 5.03 -11.37
CA PRO A 84 6.23 5.94 -10.32
C PRO A 84 5.27 7.08 -9.94
N LYS A 85 4.30 7.48 -10.79
CA LYS A 85 3.28 8.46 -10.39
C LYS A 85 2.40 7.93 -9.24
N LEU A 86 2.23 6.60 -9.09
CA LEU A 86 1.54 6.02 -7.94
C LEU A 86 2.28 6.24 -6.62
N ASN A 87 3.58 6.52 -6.69
CA ASN A 87 4.44 6.76 -5.53
C ASN A 87 4.67 8.25 -5.28
N ARG A 88 3.66 9.07 -5.55
CA ARG A 88 3.63 10.50 -5.27
C ARG A 88 2.72 10.79 -4.09
N PHE A 89 2.87 11.98 -3.53
CA PHE A 89 1.95 12.50 -2.53
C PHE A 89 1.92 14.03 -2.56
N ILE A 90 0.86 14.59 -1.99
CA ILE A 90 0.68 16.03 -1.87
C ILE A 90 0.58 16.41 -0.41
N VAL A 91 1.39 17.36 0.01
CA VAL A 91 1.34 17.98 1.33
C VAL A 91 1.47 19.48 1.19
N ASN A 92 0.58 20.23 1.84
CA ASN A 92 0.56 21.69 1.80
C ASN A 92 0.60 22.24 0.35
N SER A 93 -0.25 21.69 -0.53
CA SER A 93 -0.36 22.00 -1.96
C SER A 93 0.91 21.71 -2.80
N ASN A 94 1.93 21.11 -2.24
CA ASN A 94 3.14 20.75 -2.96
C ASN A 94 3.16 19.26 -3.28
N PHE A 95 3.56 18.94 -4.50
CA PHE A 95 3.73 17.57 -4.98
C PHE A 95 5.14 17.06 -4.67
N TYR A 96 5.19 15.84 -4.20
CA TYR A 96 6.43 15.16 -3.87
C TYR A 96 6.50 13.79 -4.55
N GLN A 97 7.67 13.44 -5.06
CA GLN A 97 7.99 12.05 -5.41
C GLN A 97 8.58 11.39 -4.18
N ARG A 98 7.98 10.29 -3.72
CA ARG A 98 8.49 9.53 -2.56
C ARG A 98 9.89 8.98 -2.85
N ASN A 99 10.72 8.91 -1.80
CA ASN A 99 12.12 8.47 -1.93
C ASN A 99 12.27 6.95 -2.13
N GLU A 100 11.28 6.18 -1.67
CA GLU A 100 11.29 4.71 -1.71
C GLU A 100 9.88 4.18 -1.96
N VAL A 101 9.78 2.91 -2.36
CA VAL A 101 8.51 2.19 -2.42
C VAL A 101 8.34 1.41 -1.12
N SER A 102 7.20 1.57 -0.46
CA SER A 102 6.94 0.91 0.81
C SER A 102 5.46 0.52 0.95
N ALA A 103 5.21 -0.49 1.75
CA ALA A 103 3.86 -0.91 2.11
C ALA A 103 3.72 -1.06 3.62
N SER A 104 2.54 -0.80 4.12
CA SER A 104 2.17 -1.14 5.48
C SER A 104 0.92 -2.02 5.49
N PHE A 105 0.83 -2.91 6.45
CA PHE A 105 -0.31 -3.81 6.61
C PHE A 105 -0.54 -4.19 8.06
N VAL A 106 -1.79 -4.53 8.36
CA VAL A 106 -2.20 -4.93 9.72
C VAL A 106 -1.95 -6.41 9.91
N VAL A 107 -1.30 -6.76 11.00
CA VAL A 107 -1.12 -8.13 11.48
C VAL A 107 -1.94 -8.33 12.75
N LYS A 108 -2.97 -9.17 12.71
CA LYS A 108 -3.68 -9.57 13.94
C LYS A 108 -2.83 -10.52 14.77
N LYS A 109 -2.58 -10.15 16.02
CA LYS A 109 -1.90 -11.03 17.00
C LYS A 109 -2.81 -12.21 17.36
N GLN A 110 -4.12 -11.98 17.48
CA GLN A 110 -5.14 -13.00 17.75
C GLN A 110 -6.43 -12.64 17.00
N PHE A 111 -7.09 -13.63 16.40
CA PHE A 111 -8.41 -13.48 15.79
C PHE A 111 -9.52 -13.50 16.84
N SER A 112 -9.70 -12.40 17.55
CA SER A 112 -10.76 -12.18 18.54
C SER A 112 -11.13 -10.71 18.56
N ASP A 113 -12.33 -10.37 19.09
CA ASP A 113 -12.80 -8.98 19.20
C ASP A 113 -11.89 -8.10 20.07
N LYS A 114 -11.14 -8.71 20.98
CA LYS A 114 -10.15 -8.04 21.85
C LYS A 114 -8.70 -8.25 21.39
N GLY A 115 -8.50 -8.91 20.23
CA GLY A 115 -7.18 -9.23 19.71
C GLY A 115 -6.43 -7.96 19.35
N ALA A 116 -5.24 -7.77 19.92
CA ALA A 116 -4.37 -6.67 19.54
C ALA A 116 -3.95 -6.78 18.08
N GLU A 117 -3.88 -5.63 17.41
CA GLU A 117 -3.36 -5.48 16.07
C GLU A 117 -1.94 -4.90 16.16
N ALA A 118 -1.07 -5.38 15.30
CA ALA A 118 0.26 -4.81 15.11
C ALA A 118 0.39 -4.34 13.65
N LEU A 119 1.19 -3.32 13.46
CA LEU A 119 1.47 -2.78 12.14
C LEU A 119 2.81 -3.32 11.65
N ALA A 120 2.82 -3.89 10.46
CA ALA A 120 4.01 -4.29 9.76
C ALA A 120 4.32 -3.28 8.66
N PHE A 121 5.59 -2.99 8.48
CA PHE A 121 6.07 -2.04 7.49
C PHE A 121 7.09 -2.73 6.58
N LEU A 122 6.95 -2.62 5.27
CA LEU A 122 7.85 -3.19 4.29
C LEU A 122 8.47 -2.07 3.46
N HIS A 123 9.80 -2.03 3.42
CA HIS A 123 10.57 -1.18 2.52
C HIS A 123 11.03 -2.02 1.33
N CYS A 124 10.61 -1.66 0.13
CA CYS A 124 10.90 -2.41 -1.08
C CYS A 124 12.13 -1.84 -1.79
N LYS A 125 13.00 -2.73 -2.25
CA LYS A 125 14.15 -2.37 -3.10
C LYS A 125 13.89 -2.78 -4.54
N ASP A 126 14.52 -2.09 -5.46
CA ASP A 126 14.39 -2.33 -6.90
C ASP A 126 14.79 -3.75 -7.32
N GLU A 127 15.72 -4.38 -6.58
CA GLU A 127 16.23 -5.73 -6.83
C GLU A 127 15.37 -6.83 -6.20
N TYR A 128 14.41 -6.49 -5.31
CA TYR A 128 13.59 -7.48 -4.63
C TYR A 128 12.74 -8.28 -5.61
N THR A 129 12.53 -9.54 -5.26
CA THR A 129 11.68 -10.51 -5.93
C THR A 129 10.55 -10.95 -5.00
N LEU A 130 9.66 -11.81 -5.46
CA LEU A 130 8.64 -12.42 -4.60
C LEU A 130 9.25 -13.14 -3.40
N SER A 131 10.39 -13.81 -3.56
CA SER A 131 11.07 -14.51 -2.46
C SER A 131 11.54 -13.53 -1.38
N ASP A 132 12.11 -12.39 -1.76
CA ASP A 132 12.54 -11.37 -0.81
C ASP A 132 11.35 -10.78 -0.04
N ILE A 133 10.22 -10.55 -0.72
CA ILE A 133 8.98 -10.08 -0.09
C ILE A 133 8.44 -11.13 0.89
N HIS A 134 8.43 -12.41 0.50
CA HIS A 134 8.01 -13.51 1.36
C HIS A 134 8.86 -13.59 2.63
N ASP A 135 10.18 -13.56 2.51
CA ASP A 135 11.10 -13.60 3.65
C ASP A 135 10.96 -12.38 4.56
N TYR A 136 10.68 -11.22 3.96
CA TYR A 136 10.41 -10.00 4.73
C TYR A 136 9.12 -10.14 5.55
N ILE A 137 8.04 -10.62 4.94
CA ILE A 137 6.75 -10.85 5.63
C ILE A 137 6.94 -11.85 6.76
N ARG A 138 7.66 -12.96 6.52
CA ARG A 138 7.96 -13.97 7.55
C ARG A 138 8.61 -13.33 8.77
N ARG A 139 9.63 -12.50 8.59
CA ARG A 139 10.31 -11.79 9.67
C ARG A 139 9.35 -10.84 10.40
N GLN A 140 8.62 -9.99 9.67
CA GLN A 140 7.70 -9.01 10.26
C GLN A 140 6.56 -9.68 11.04
N VAL A 141 5.95 -10.74 10.49
CA VAL A 141 4.88 -11.48 11.18
C VAL A 141 5.41 -12.15 12.45
N THR A 142 6.62 -12.70 12.40
CA THR A 142 7.27 -13.31 13.57
C THR A 142 7.56 -12.26 14.65
N GLU A 143 8.09 -11.09 14.27
CA GLU A 143 8.35 -9.97 15.17
C GLU A 143 7.05 -9.42 15.78
N CYS A 144 6.02 -9.17 14.96
CA CYS A 144 4.73 -8.65 15.41
C CYS A 144 3.98 -9.59 16.37
N ARG A 145 4.18 -10.91 16.24
CA ARG A 145 3.60 -11.91 17.14
C ARG A 145 4.39 -12.10 18.43
N SER A 146 5.60 -11.55 18.52
CA SER A 146 6.35 -11.52 19.78
C SER A 146 5.67 -10.58 20.80
N ASP A 147 5.92 -10.79 22.09
CA ASP A 147 5.31 -10.00 23.18
C ASP A 147 5.85 -8.56 23.30
N LYS A 148 6.59 -8.08 22.30
CA LYS A 148 7.06 -6.69 22.29
C LYS A 148 5.87 -5.73 22.08
N VAL A 149 5.81 -4.70 22.95
CA VAL A 149 4.84 -3.61 22.80
C VAL A 149 5.24 -2.78 21.59
N ASP A 150 4.29 -2.58 20.68
CA ASP A 150 4.47 -1.70 19.53
C ASP A 150 4.66 -0.24 20.03
N PRO A 151 5.73 0.46 19.62
CA PRO A 151 5.97 1.85 20.01
C PRO A 151 4.82 2.80 19.70
N SER A 152 4.08 2.55 18.62
CA SER A 152 2.91 3.35 18.23
C SER A 152 1.76 3.20 19.25
N THR A 153 1.52 2.01 19.74
CA THR A 153 0.52 1.74 20.81
C THR A 153 0.90 2.49 22.10
N GLY A 154 2.18 2.48 22.47
CA GLY A 154 2.67 3.19 23.64
C GLY A 154 2.44 4.70 23.56
N ALA A 155 2.66 5.32 22.41
CA ALA A 155 2.38 6.76 22.20
C ALA A 155 0.89 7.08 22.29
N MET A 156 0.02 6.24 21.73
CA MET A 156 -1.44 6.39 21.82
C MET A 156 -1.94 6.25 23.27
N ASP A 157 -1.38 5.31 24.04
CA ASP A 157 -1.71 5.15 25.45
C ASP A 157 -1.33 6.37 26.29
N ILE A 158 -0.21 7.00 26.02
CA ILE A 158 0.19 8.25 26.68
C ILE A 158 -0.81 9.36 26.34
N LEU A 159 -1.16 9.54 25.05
CA LEU A 159 -2.15 10.53 24.61
C LEU A 159 -3.53 10.30 25.23
N ASN A 160 -3.91 9.06 25.52
CA ASN A 160 -5.18 8.72 26.14
C ASN A 160 -5.22 9.03 27.65
N ARG A 161 -4.07 9.06 28.32
CA ARG A 161 -3.96 9.32 29.78
C ARG A 161 -3.90 10.79 30.16
N ILE A 162 -3.57 11.67 29.20
CA ILE A 162 -3.48 13.13 29.45
C ILE A 162 -4.82 13.82 29.14
N PRO A 163 -5.07 15.02 29.69
CA PRO A 163 -6.30 15.75 29.40
C PRO A 163 -6.52 15.99 27.92
N ARG A 164 -7.75 15.79 27.43
CA ARG A 164 -8.11 15.83 26.03
C ARG A 164 -7.69 17.11 25.30
N PHE A 165 -7.70 18.26 25.95
CA PHE A 165 -7.27 19.52 25.32
C PHE A 165 -5.76 19.54 25.05
N VAL A 166 -4.94 18.88 25.90
CA VAL A 166 -3.50 18.73 25.70
C VAL A 166 -3.24 17.77 24.54
N SER A 167 -3.94 16.62 24.51
CA SER A 167 -3.84 15.66 23.40
C SER A 167 -4.21 16.29 22.06
N LYS A 168 -5.29 17.10 22.02
CA LYS A 168 -5.68 17.86 20.82
C LYS A 168 -4.59 18.83 20.38
N ALA A 169 -4.03 19.60 21.32
CA ALA A 169 -2.95 20.54 21.01
C ALA A 169 -1.71 19.82 20.46
N ALA A 170 -1.33 18.69 21.07
CA ALA A 170 -0.20 17.87 20.61
C ALA A 170 -0.44 17.32 19.19
N ILE A 171 -1.63 16.80 18.90
CA ILE A 171 -1.98 16.28 17.56
C ILE A 171 -1.99 17.43 16.54
N HIS A 172 -2.56 18.59 16.86
CA HIS A 172 -2.54 19.75 15.96
C HIS A 172 -1.10 20.22 15.68
N LEU A 173 -0.23 20.21 16.69
CA LEU A 173 1.19 20.51 16.49
C LEU A 173 1.87 19.49 15.56
N LEU A 174 1.62 18.19 15.75
CA LEU A 174 2.14 17.15 14.86
C LEU A 174 1.65 17.33 13.43
N MET A 175 0.36 17.63 13.23
CA MET A 175 -0.20 17.90 11.90
C MET A 175 0.42 19.15 11.26
N TRP A 176 0.70 20.17 12.07
CA TRP A 176 1.41 21.37 11.60
C TRP A 176 2.84 21.06 11.21
N LEU A 177 3.57 20.26 12.02
CA LEU A 177 4.91 19.79 11.70
C LEU A 177 4.93 18.96 10.42
N ASP A 178 3.91 18.12 10.21
CA ASP A 178 3.80 17.32 8.97
C ASP A 178 3.65 18.20 7.74
N LYS A 179 2.78 19.22 7.78
CA LYS A 179 2.62 20.19 6.69
C LYS A 179 3.94 20.88 6.31
N HIS A 180 4.87 21.04 7.25
CA HIS A 180 6.17 21.68 7.03
C HIS A 180 7.31 20.68 6.77
N GLY A 181 7.04 19.37 6.77
CA GLY A 181 8.05 18.33 6.58
C GLY A 181 9.02 18.17 7.76
N TRP A 182 8.59 18.57 8.97
CA TRP A 182 9.42 18.59 10.19
C TRP A 182 9.12 17.42 11.13
N VAL A 183 8.25 16.51 10.74
CA VAL A 183 7.99 15.28 11.51
C VAL A 183 9.30 14.52 11.74
N PRO A 184 9.54 13.98 12.96
CA PRO A 184 10.69 13.13 13.24
C PRO A 184 10.79 11.94 12.28
N ALA A 185 12.02 11.55 11.92
CA ALA A 185 12.25 10.44 10.99
C ALA A 185 11.70 9.11 11.52
N ASP A 186 11.77 8.90 12.84
CA ASP A 186 11.29 7.67 13.49
C ASP A 186 9.76 7.52 13.35
N ILE A 187 8.99 8.62 13.41
CA ILE A 187 7.55 8.58 13.14
C ILE A 187 7.30 8.22 11.68
N ILE A 188 8.01 8.86 10.74
CA ILE A 188 7.86 8.56 9.31
C ILE A 188 8.18 7.09 9.00
N ALA A 189 9.17 6.51 9.68
CA ALA A 189 9.62 5.14 9.45
C ALA A 189 8.68 4.06 10.02
N THR A 190 7.83 4.41 10.98
CA THR A 190 7.01 3.44 11.71
C THR A 190 5.50 3.66 11.58
N ASP A 191 5.06 4.85 11.17
CA ASP A 191 3.64 5.15 10.99
C ASP A 191 3.16 4.70 9.60
N PRO A 192 2.15 3.81 9.51
CA PRO A 192 1.65 3.24 8.26
C PRO A 192 1.17 4.30 7.27
N TYR A 193 0.73 5.44 7.74
CA TYR A 193 0.27 6.54 6.89
C TYR A 193 1.39 7.28 6.15
N TYR A 194 2.65 6.88 6.33
CA TYR A 194 3.79 7.35 5.53
C TYR A 194 4.26 6.32 4.49
N SER A 195 3.60 5.17 4.37
CA SER A 195 3.91 4.19 3.32
C SER A 195 3.39 4.63 1.94
N SER A 196 3.86 3.98 0.88
CA SER A 196 3.32 4.17 -0.48
C SER A 196 1.90 3.61 -0.59
N VAL A 197 1.63 2.49 0.08
CA VAL A 197 0.33 1.83 0.13
C VAL A 197 0.07 1.21 1.49
N VAL A 198 -1.16 1.36 1.98
CA VAL A 198 -1.68 0.58 3.11
C VAL A 198 -2.51 -0.56 2.57
N ILE A 199 -2.31 -1.77 3.10
CA ILE A 199 -3.02 -2.97 2.66
C ILE A 199 -3.79 -3.58 3.83
N SER A 200 -5.08 -3.85 3.62
CA SER A 200 -5.92 -4.58 4.57
C SER A 200 -6.52 -5.83 3.93
N ASN A 201 -6.31 -6.98 4.57
CA ASN A 201 -6.83 -8.25 4.10
C ASN A 201 -8.13 -8.62 4.84
N LEU A 202 -9.25 -8.10 4.35
CA LEU A 202 -10.58 -8.39 4.88
C LEU A 202 -11.01 -9.83 4.61
N GLY A 203 -10.48 -10.45 3.56
CA GLY A 203 -10.74 -11.86 3.24
C GLY A 203 -10.30 -12.80 4.36
N SER A 204 -9.27 -12.44 5.13
CA SER A 204 -8.81 -13.23 6.29
C SER A 204 -9.84 -13.31 7.42
N ILE A 205 -10.77 -12.37 7.46
CA ILE A 205 -11.89 -12.32 8.42
C ILE A 205 -13.24 -12.54 7.75
N LYS A 206 -13.27 -13.12 6.54
CA LYS A 206 -14.47 -13.45 5.76
C LYS A 206 -15.36 -12.26 5.42
N LEU A 207 -14.75 -11.10 5.13
CA LEU A 207 -15.46 -9.93 4.64
C LEU A 207 -15.25 -9.76 3.13
N LYS A 208 -16.32 -9.30 2.48
CA LYS A 208 -16.27 -8.90 1.07
C LYS A 208 -15.35 -7.70 0.89
N CYS A 209 -14.94 -7.49 -0.36
CA CYS A 209 -14.17 -6.32 -0.72
C CYS A 209 -14.98 -5.04 -0.50
N GLY A 210 -14.31 -4.04 0.03
CA GLY A 210 -14.81 -2.68 0.19
C GLY A 210 -13.71 -1.69 -0.14
N TYR A 211 -13.85 -0.46 0.34
CA TYR A 211 -12.85 0.60 0.22
C TYR A 211 -12.56 1.18 1.58
N HIS A 212 -11.36 1.71 1.74
CA HIS A 212 -10.96 2.43 2.96
C HIS A 212 -10.60 3.86 2.57
N HIS A 213 -10.98 4.80 3.42
CA HIS A 213 -10.61 6.21 3.21
C HIS A 213 -9.09 6.41 3.37
N LEU A 214 -8.57 7.41 2.68
CA LEU A 214 -7.24 7.96 2.95
C LEU A 214 -7.29 8.90 4.16
N THR A 215 -6.14 9.37 4.61
CA THR A 215 -6.06 10.32 5.73
C THR A 215 -5.36 11.61 5.32
N ASN A 216 -5.72 12.71 5.98
CA ASN A 216 -4.97 13.98 5.83
C ASN A 216 -3.72 14.01 6.72
N TRP A 217 -3.52 13.03 7.58
CA TRP A 217 -2.29 12.75 8.30
C TRP A 217 -1.38 11.87 7.46
N GLY A 218 -0.07 12.16 7.49
CA GLY A 218 0.92 11.40 6.73
C GLY A 218 0.85 11.65 5.23
N THR A 219 1.39 10.73 4.46
CA THR A 219 1.61 10.89 3.02
C THR A 219 1.13 9.71 2.16
N CYS A 220 0.47 8.71 2.77
CA CYS A 220 -0.06 7.56 2.05
C CYS A 220 -1.17 7.99 1.07
N SER A 221 -1.02 7.67 -0.19
CA SER A 221 -1.92 8.07 -1.28
C SER A 221 -2.62 6.90 -1.97
N LEU A 222 -2.41 5.69 -1.47
CA LEU A 222 -3.01 4.47 -2.00
C LEU A 222 -3.39 3.53 -0.85
N PHE A 223 -4.63 3.05 -0.88
CA PHE A 223 -5.11 2.00 0.03
C PHE A 223 -5.62 0.82 -0.80
N CYS A 224 -5.23 -0.41 -0.43
CA CYS A 224 -5.69 -1.63 -1.08
C CYS A 224 -6.43 -2.53 -0.09
N ILE A 225 -7.66 -2.84 -0.39
CA ILE A 225 -8.48 -3.81 0.33
C ILE A 225 -8.51 -5.12 -0.45
N ILE A 226 -8.17 -6.21 0.21
CA ILE A 226 -8.28 -7.57 -0.33
C ILE A 226 -9.57 -8.18 0.24
N GLY A 227 -10.54 -8.49 -0.61
CA GLY A 227 -11.80 -9.12 -0.21
C GLY A 227 -11.67 -10.64 0.00
N GLU A 228 -12.76 -11.27 0.40
CA GLU A 228 -12.85 -12.74 0.45
C GLU A 228 -12.83 -13.36 -0.94
N LYS A 229 -12.31 -14.57 -1.03
CA LYS A 229 -12.40 -15.39 -2.24
C LYS A 229 -13.85 -15.84 -2.46
N ALA A 230 -14.28 -15.82 -3.72
CA ALA A 230 -15.62 -16.29 -4.07
C ALA A 230 -15.62 -16.92 -5.47
N VAL A 231 -16.43 -17.98 -5.62
CA VAL A 231 -16.67 -18.58 -6.94
C VAL A 231 -17.71 -17.74 -7.68
N ARG A 232 -17.34 -17.25 -8.87
CA ARG A 232 -18.19 -16.35 -9.68
C ARG A 232 -18.11 -16.70 -11.16
N PRO A 233 -19.13 -16.37 -11.96
CA PRO A 233 -19.08 -16.54 -13.40
C PRO A 233 -18.11 -15.55 -14.02
N ILE A 234 -17.21 -16.04 -14.87
CA ILE A 234 -16.35 -15.26 -15.75
C ILE A 234 -16.80 -15.55 -17.20
N TYR A 235 -17.10 -14.50 -17.93
CA TYR A 235 -17.51 -14.59 -19.33
C TYR A 235 -16.31 -14.36 -20.24
N ALA A 236 -16.14 -15.24 -21.21
CA ALA A 236 -15.18 -15.06 -22.29
C ALA A 236 -15.78 -14.16 -23.40
N PRO A 237 -14.94 -13.56 -24.28
CA PRO A 237 -15.42 -12.70 -25.38
C PRO A 237 -16.41 -13.37 -26.34
N ASP A 238 -16.37 -14.69 -26.46
CA ASP A 238 -17.30 -15.50 -27.28
C ASP A 238 -18.66 -15.77 -26.58
N GLY A 239 -18.85 -15.24 -25.37
CA GLY A 239 -20.07 -15.43 -24.57
C GLY A 239 -20.08 -16.71 -23.74
N THR A 240 -19.08 -17.58 -23.84
CA THR A 240 -18.98 -18.75 -22.96
C THR A 240 -18.72 -18.32 -21.51
N MET A 241 -19.21 -19.13 -20.55
CA MET A 241 -19.11 -18.83 -19.14
C MET A 241 -18.46 -19.98 -18.38
N ALA A 242 -17.53 -19.64 -17.50
CA ALA A 242 -16.95 -20.59 -16.56
C ALA A 242 -17.07 -20.06 -15.12
N MET A 243 -17.42 -20.95 -14.18
CA MET A 243 -17.37 -20.63 -12.76
C MET A 243 -15.92 -20.72 -12.29
N LYS A 244 -15.38 -19.61 -11.77
CA LYS A 244 -13.99 -19.53 -11.32
C LYS A 244 -13.89 -18.95 -9.92
N GLU A 245 -12.90 -19.38 -9.16
CA GLU A 245 -12.53 -18.71 -7.91
C GLU A 245 -11.91 -17.35 -8.25
N THR A 246 -12.45 -16.31 -7.66
CA THR A 246 -12.06 -14.93 -7.92
C THR A 246 -11.80 -14.18 -6.62
N LEU A 247 -11.05 -13.09 -6.74
CA LEU A 247 -10.78 -12.13 -5.70
C LEU A 247 -11.14 -10.74 -6.19
N ASP A 248 -11.82 -9.95 -5.37
CA ASP A 248 -12.00 -8.53 -5.63
C ASP A 248 -10.97 -7.73 -4.82
N LEU A 249 -10.31 -6.78 -5.48
CA LEU A 249 -9.48 -5.75 -4.88
C LEU A 249 -10.21 -4.41 -4.94
N GLY A 250 -10.25 -3.71 -3.81
CA GLY A 250 -10.74 -2.33 -3.72
C GLY A 250 -9.56 -1.38 -3.52
N LEU A 251 -9.36 -0.49 -4.47
CA LEU A 251 -8.29 0.50 -4.43
C LEU A 251 -8.90 1.87 -4.16
N THR A 252 -8.42 2.56 -3.13
CA THR A 252 -8.66 3.97 -2.89
C THR A 252 -7.40 4.73 -3.23
N ILE A 253 -7.51 5.70 -4.10
CA ILE A 253 -6.37 6.47 -4.63
C ILE A 253 -6.60 7.96 -4.46
N ASP A 254 -5.53 8.73 -4.32
CA ASP A 254 -5.57 10.20 -4.45
C ASP A 254 -5.57 10.55 -5.95
N GLU A 255 -6.73 10.95 -6.48
CA GLU A 255 -6.91 11.16 -7.93
C GLU A 255 -6.10 12.33 -8.51
N ARG A 256 -5.59 13.22 -7.64
CA ARG A 256 -4.78 14.39 -8.06
C ARG A 256 -3.40 14.01 -8.57
N LEU A 257 -2.90 12.79 -8.30
CA LEU A 257 -1.50 12.39 -8.57
C LEU A 257 -1.25 11.99 -10.02
N ALA A 258 -2.28 11.52 -10.72
CA ALA A 258 -2.20 11.09 -12.11
C ALA A 258 -3.60 11.09 -12.76
N ASP A 259 -3.63 11.11 -14.07
CA ASP A 259 -4.87 11.02 -14.84
C ASP A 259 -5.45 9.58 -14.87
N GLY A 260 -6.73 9.46 -15.25
CA GLY A 260 -7.44 8.19 -15.32
C GLY A 260 -6.80 7.17 -16.28
N TYR A 261 -6.15 7.63 -17.36
CA TYR A 261 -5.45 6.75 -18.29
C TYR A 261 -4.22 6.10 -17.62
N TYR A 262 -3.47 6.89 -16.85
CA TYR A 262 -2.34 6.36 -16.08
C TYR A 262 -2.79 5.34 -15.04
N TYR A 263 -3.87 5.62 -14.30
CA TYR A 263 -4.44 4.67 -13.33
C TYR A 263 -4.96 3.40 -14.03
N SER A 264 -5.65 3.53 -15.16
CA SER A 264 -6.13 2.38 -15.94
C SER A 264 -4.99 1.44 -16.33
N LYS A 265 -3.89 1.98 -16.87
CA LYS A 265 -2.70 1.18 -17.21
C LYS A 265 -2.06 0.55 -15.96
N SER A 266 -2.04 1.25 -14.85
CA SER A 266 -1.48 0.74 -13.60
C SER A 266 -2.29 -0.42 -13.03
N VAL A 267 -3.61 -0.33 -13.10
CA VAL A 267 -4.52 -1.40 -12.64
C VAL A 267 -4.44 -2.62 -13.57
N ARG A 268 -4.30 -2.40 -14.89
CA ARG A 268 -4.06 -3.52 -15.84
C ARG A 268 -2.74 -4.23 -15.58
N LEU A 269 -1.67 -3.50 -15.28
CA LEU A 269 -0.40 -4.10 -14.86
C LEU A 269 -0.56 -4.91 -13.56
N LEU A 270 -1.21 -4.35 -12.55
CA LEU A 270 -1.49 -5.06 -11.30
C LEU A 270 -2.26 -6.36 -11.54
N LYS A 271 -3.33 -6.29 -12.35
CA LYS A 271 -4.12 -7.47 -12.73
C LYS A 271 -3.26 -8.51 -13.45
N HIS A 272 -2.47 -8.09 -14.44
CA HIS A 272 -1.57 -8.97 -15.18
C HIS A 272 -0.60 -9.71 -14.25
N LEU A 273 0.06 -9.00 -13.34
CA LEU A 273 1.01 -9.58 -12.39
C LEU A 273 0.33 -10.62 -11.46
N LEU A 274 -0.93 -10.41 -11.11
CA LEU A 274 -1.68 -11.34 -10.27
C LEU A 274 -2.20 -12.57 -11.04
N GLU A 275 -2.45 -12.42 -12.33
CA GLU A 275 -2.87 -13.51 -13.23
C GLU A 275 -1.65 -14.24 -13.85
N HIS A 276 -0.44 -13.63 -13.79
CA HIS A 276 0.84 -14.18 -14.25
C HIS A 276 1.89 -14.07 -13.13
N PRO A 277 1.73 -14.82 -12.03
CA PRO A 277 2.56 -14.66 -10.83
C PRO A 277 4.03 -15.02 -11.02
N GLU A 278 4.40 -15.74 -12.09
CA GLU A 278 5.78 -16.01 -12.50
C GLU A 278 6.59 -14.73 -12.79
N GLU A 279 5.93 -13.65 -13.20
CA GLU A 279 6.56 -12.34 -13.40
C GLU A 279 7.04 -11.69 -12.09
N LEU A 280 6.57 -12.17 -10.95
CA LEU A 280 7.00 -11.71 -9.62
C LEU A 280 8.32 -12.35 -9.15
N GLU A 281 8.78 -13.39 -9.84
CA GLU A 281 10.12 -13.99 -9.62
C GLU A 281 11.26 -13.06 -10.08
N LYS A 282 10.94 -12.10 -10.94
CA LYS A 282 11.88 -11.14 -11.50
C LYS A 282 11.98 -9.91 -10.59
N PRO A 283 13.10 -9.17 -10.60
CA PRO A 283 13.28 -7.95 -9.82
C PRO A 283 12.12 -6.95 -10.00
N MET A 284 11.82 -6.17 -8.94
CA MET A 284 10.72 -5.20 -8.96
C MET A 284 10.87 -4.16 -10.08
N LYS A 285 12.11 -3.77 -10.41
CA LYS A 285 12.41 -2.81 -11.48
C LYS A 285 12.33 -3.37 -12.90
N GLU A 286 12.28 -4.70 -13.06
CA GLU A 286 12.24 -5.32 -14.38
C GLU A 286 10.89 -5.07 -15.05
N GLU A 287 10.95 -4.49 -16.24
CA GLU A 287 9.75 -4.16 -17.03
C GLU A 287 8.97 -5.42 -17.42
N VAL A 288 7.65 -5.26 -17.46
CA VAL A 288 6.70 -6.32 -17.80
C VAL A 288 5.90 -5.91 -19.02
N ILE A 289 5.82 -6.80 -20.00
CA ILE A 289 4.97 -6.60 -21.18
C ILE A 289 3.58 -7.15 -20.85
N TYR A 290 2.58 -6.27 -20.83
CA TYR A 290 1.21 -6.62 -20.42
C TYR A 290 0.11 -6.02 -21.34
N GLU A 291 0.52 -5.31 -22.40
CA GLU A 291 -0.36 -4.75 -23.45
C GLU A 291 0.14 -5.12 -24.86
#